data_4330bff13f3157197a776d3563ba01a3
#
_entry.id   4330bff13f3157197a776d3563ba01a3
#
_cell.length_a   1.000
_cell.length_b   1.000
_cell.length_c   1.000
_cell.angle_alpha   90.00
_cell.angle_beta   90.00
_cell.angle_gamma   90.00
#
_symmetry.space_group_name_H-M   'P 1'
#
loop_
_entity.id
_entity.type
_entity.pdbx_description
1 polymer ?
#
loop_
_entity_poly.entity_id
_entity_poly.type
_entity_poly.pdbx_seq_one_letter_code
_entity_poly.pdbx_strand_id
1 'polypeptide(L)'
;MLLRLGLFGVFFFATTLLQAAPAAVVEGVQLPAWFNRDGKRQPLAIGTELKSNDEIATGVNSRLLLRIGDGSMVKLGENGRLKLSELVQRPQQNFLTATLRVLEGAFRFTTAAVQRSRAKRDITVQFPTITAGIRGNDSWGKNLGDKEVLVLIEGRVTVTRAGDAPLEMKDPLTYLQAPKAGAATVEAVLMEQLKAWAAETEIAAGQGALRKSGRWKLYLASYDRQTEALALYDSLRRDGYPARILPQAGEDGQRYRVRIAGFPDEQEAIALGARLKEMNPRLEPMASLQ
;
A
#
# COMPACT_ATOMS: atom_id res chain seq x y z
N MET A 1 -37.62 -31.05 -57.29
CA MET A 1 -38.01 -30.16 -56.18
C MET A 1 -37.00 -30.35 -55.07
N LEU A 2 -35.95 -29.55 -55.08
CA LEU A 2 -34.74 -29.63 -54.21
C LEU A 2 -34.89 -28.59 -53.09
N LEU A 3 -35.06 -29.03 -51.85
CA LEU A 3 -35.15 -28.22 -50.67
C LEU A 3 -33.73 -27.86 -50.18
N ARG A 4 -33.36 -26.59 -50.26
CA ARG A 4 -32.10 -26.08 -49.69
C ARG A 4 -32.30 -25.70 -48.24
N LEU A 5 -31.73 -26.47 -47.30
CA LEU A 5 -31.64 -26.16 -45.90
C LEU A 5 -30.50 -25.14 -45.71
N GLY A 6 -30.81 -23.89 -45.36
CA GLY A 6 -29.86 -22.86 -44.98
C GLY A 6 -29.44 -23.01 -43.53
N LEU A 7 -28.16 -23.29 -43.31
CA LEU A 7 -27.56 -23.35 -41.97
C LEU A 7 -27.22 -21.92 -41.51
N PHE A 8 -28.04 -21.37 -40.59
CA PHE A 8 -27.78 -20.07 -39.95
C PHE A 8 -26.76 -20.29 -38.82
N GLY A 9 -25.49 -19.97 -39.08
CA GLY A 9 -24.45 -19.97 -38.04
C GLY A 9 -24.60 -18.74 -37.13
N VAL A 10 -25.00 -18.95 -35.87
CA VAL A 10 -24.98 -17.91 -34.83
C VAL A 10 -23.54 -17.71 -34.38
N PHE A 11 -22.92 -16.62 -34.83
CA PHE A 11 -21.61 -16.16 -34.32
C PHE A 11 -21.82 -15.55 -32.93
N PHE A 12 -21.43 -16.25 -31.88
CA PHE A 12 -21.31 -15.71 -30.52
C PHE A 12 -20.05 -14.82 -30.48
N PHE A 13 -20.23 -13.52 -30.57
CA PHE A 13 -19.17 -12.56 -30.24
C PHE A 13 -18.95 -12.57 -28.72
N ALA A 14 -17.94 -13.30 -28.27
CA ALA A 14 -17.44 -13.18 -26.90
C ALA A 14 -16.77 -11.80 -26.77
N THR A 15 -17.50 -10.83 -26.23
CA THR A 15 -16.91 -9.53 -25.81
C THR A 15 -16.03 -9.80 -24.60
N THR A 16 -14.73 -9.89 -24.82
CA THR A 16 -13.74 -9.83 -23.74
C THR A 16 -13.81 -8.44 -23.13
N LEU A 17 -14.40 -8.32 -21.95
CA LEU A 17 -14.31 -7.11 -21.12
C LEU A 17 -12.83 -6.89 -20.80
N LEU A 18 -12.21 -5.93 -21.47
CA LEU A 18 -10.88 -5.46 -21.13
C LEU A 18 -10.96 -4.79 -19.75
N GLN A 19 -10.63 -5.53 -18.71
CA GLN A 19 -10.60 -5.01 -17.36
C GLN A 19 -9.45 -4.02 -17.26
N ALA A 20 -9.78 -2.74 -17.05
CA ALA A 20 -8.77 -1.71 -16.86
C ALA A 20 -7.85 -2.10 -15.68
N ALA A 21 -6.54 -1.92 -15.85
CA ALA A 21 -5.60 -2.20 -14.78
C ALA A 21 -5.96 -1.35 -13.54
N PRO A 22 -5.86 -1.92 -12.33
CA PRO A 22 -6.21 -1.20 -11.11
C PRO A 22 -5.32 0.02 -10.93
N ALA A 23 -5.92 1.12 -10.49
CA ALA A 23 -5.23 2.39 -10.34
C ALA A 23 -4.15 2.38 -9.23
N ALA A 24 -4.31 1.56 -8.19
CA ALA A 24 -3.25 1.22 -7.23
C ALA A 24 -3.45 -0.19 -6.65
N VAL A 25 -2.35 -0.88 -6.32
CA VAL A 25 -2.35 -2.24 -5.77
C VAL A 25 -1.34 -2.36 -4.63
N VAL A 26 -1.70 -3.10 -3.58
CA VAL A 26 -0.80 -3.44 -2.48
C VAL A 26 0.23 -4.47 -2.95
N GLU A 27 1.50 -4.10 -3.01
CA GLU A 27 2.62 -4.96 -3.41
C GLU A 27 3.39 -5.54 -2.21
N GLY A 28 3.38 -4.82 -1.09
CA GLY A 28 4.01 -5.25 0.15
C GLY A 28 3.36 -4.62 1.37
N VAL A 29 3.28 -5.35 2.47
CA VAL A 29 2.82 -4.80 3.75
C VAL A 29 3.47 -5.52 4.92
N GLN A 30 4.05 -4.74 5.82
CA GLN A 30 4.45 -5.13 7.16
C GLN A 30 3.29 -4.75 8.09
N LEU A 31 2.63 -5.74 8.65
CA LEU A 31 1.38 -5.60 9.40
C LEU A 31 1.60 -5.04 10.81
N PRO A 32 0.57 -4.38 11.41
CA PRO A 32 -0.82 -4.28 10.96
C PRO A 32 -1.10 -3.08 10.06
N ALA A 33 -2.03 -3.22 9.11
CA ALA A 33 -2.45 -2.13 8.23
C ALA A 33 -3.91 -2.28 7.79
N TRP A 34 -4.56 -1.15 7.51
CA TRP A 34 -5.97 -1.09 7.13
C TRP A 34 -6.20 -0.16 5.95
N PHE A 35 -7.33 -0.32 5.31
CA PHE A 35 -7.94 0.70 4.47
C PHE A 35 -9.40 0.90 4.86
N ASN A 36 -9.89 2.11 4.67
CA ASN A 36 -11.28 2.49 4.84
C ASN A 36 -11.85 2.86 3.47
N ARG A 37 -12.93 2.21 3.09
CA ARG A 37 -13.73 2.49 1.90
C ARG A 37 -15.18 2.59 2.29
N ASP A 38 -15.85 3.70 1.98
CA ASP A 38 -17.26 3.94 2.27
C ASP A 38 -17.63 3.68 3.75
N GLY A 39 -16.76 4.12 4.66
CA GLY A 39 -16.93 3.95 6.11
C GLY A 39 -16.61 2.54 6.64
N LYS A 40 -16.27 1.58 5.77
CA LYS A 40 -15.90 0.21 6.16
C LYS A 40 -14.41 0.05 6.26
N ARG A 41 -13.91 -0.18 7.48
CA ARG A 41 -12.50 -0.47 7.75
C ARG A 41 -12.20 -1.95 7.54
N GLN A 42 -11.16 -2.25 6.74
CA GLN A 42 -10.74 -3.61 6.44
C GLN A 42 -9.22 -3.72 6.52
N PRO A 43 -8.65 -4.87 6.92
CA PRO A 43 -7.21 -5.07 6.90
C PRO A 43 -6.69 -5.12 5.47
N LEU A 44 -5.51 -4.54 5.26
CA LEU A 44 -4.82 -4.60 3.97
C LEU A 44 -4.23 -5.99 3.73
N ALA A 45 -4.54 -6.56 2.59
CA ALA A 45 -3.95 -7.78 2.08
C ALA A 45 -3.14 -7.49 0.81
N ILE A 46 -2.19 -8.36 0.50
CA ILE A 46 -1.48 -8.33 -0.79
C ILE A 46 -2.48 -8.44 -1.94
N GLY A 47 -2.27 -7.64 -2.98
CA GLY A 47 -3.15 -7.59 -4.14
C GLY A 47 -4.44 -6.80 -3.93
N THR A 48 -4.67 -6.21 -2.74
CA THR A 48 -5.81 -5.31 -2.55
C THR A 48 -5.72 -4.15 -3.54
N GLU A 49 -6.77 -4.02 -4.35
CA GLU A 49 -6.94 -2.90 -5.28
C GLU A 49 -7.54 -1.71 -4.54
N LEU A 50 -6.84 -0.59 -4.63
CA LEU A 50 -7.24 0.68 -4.02
C LEU A 50 -7.78 1.63 -5.08
N LYS A 51 -8.70 2.49 -4.66
CA LYS A 51 -9.44 3.44 -5.53
C LYS A 51 -9.36 4.84 -4.97
N SER A 52 -9.81 5.81 -5.77
CA SER A 52 -10.02 7.18 -5.29
C SER A 52 -10.92 7.18 -4.05
N ASN A 53 -10.59 8.05 -3.12
CA ASN A 53 -11.20 8.23 -1.81
C ASN A 53 -10.93 7.13 -0.76
N ASP A 54 -10.20 6.07 -1.07
CA ASP A 54 -9.74 5.15 -0.03
C ASP A 54 -8.79 5.87 0.93
N GLU A 55 -8.95 5.61 2.21
CA GLU A 55 -8.04 6.06 3.27
C GLU A 55 -7.29 4.85 3.82
N ILE A 56 -5.98 4.96 3.89
CA ILE A 56 -5.06 3.90 4.34
C ILE A 56 -4.50 4.30 5.69
N ALA A 57 -4.36 3.34 6.60
CA ALA A 57 -3.71 3.51 7.88
C ALA A 57 -2.73 2.37 8.14
N THR A 58 -1.57 2.69 8.69
CA THR A 58 -0.57 1.75 9.20
C THR A 58 -0.48 1.86 10.71
N GLY A 59 -0.20 0.75 11.37
CA GLY A 59 0.01 0.71 12.83
C GLY A 59 1.47 0.91 13.23
N VAL A 60 1.76 0.63 14.50
CA VAL A 60 3.12 0.65 15.05
C VAL A 60 3.97 -0.39 14.35
N ASN A 61 5.20 -0.03 14.03
CA ASN A 61 6.17 -0.85 13.28
C ASN A 61 5.62 -1.40 11.94
N SER A 62 4.62 -0.74 11.35
CA SER A 62 4.03 -1.14 10.07
C SER A 62 4.60 -0.34 8.91
N ARG A 63 4.64 -0.96 7.74
CA ARG A 63 5.09 -0.34 6.48
C ARG A 63 4.19 -0.81 5.35
N LEU A 64 4.00 0.04 4.38
CA LEU A 64 3.19 -0.28 3.20
C LEU A 64 3.93 0.09 1.92
N LEU A 65 3.80 -0.76 0.92
CA LEU A 65 4.28 -0.54 -0.44
C LEU A 65 3.10 -0.69 -1.40
N LEU A 66 2.78 0.40 -2.09
CA LEU A 66 1.76 0.43 -3.15
C LEU A 66 2.43 0.61 -4.49
N ARG A 67 1.93 -0.10 -5.51
CA ARG A 67 2.23 0.19 -6.90
C ARG A 67 1.05 0.93 -7.52
N ILE A 68 1.30 2.08 -8.12
CA ILE A 68 0.32 2.85 -8.89
C ILE A 68 0.31 2.37 -10.34
N GLY A 69 -0.77 2.64 -11.06
CA GLY A 69 -1.02 2.11 -12.40
C GLY A 69 0.05 2.42 -13.45
N ASP A 70 0.81 3.51 -13.28
CA ASP A 70 1.96 3.85 -14.13
C ASP A 70 3.27 3.16 -13.70
N GLY A 71 3.21 2.27 -12.69
CA GLY A 71 4.38 1.59 -12.13
C GLY A 71 5.13 2.39 -11.05
N SER A 72 4.71 3.62 -10.74
CA SER A 72 5.24 4.38 -9.61
C SER A 72 4.94 3.68 -8.28
N MET A 73 5.81 3.89 -7.30
CA MET A 73 5.69 3.28 -5.99
C MET A 73 5.41 4.35 -4.93
N VAL A 74 4.45 4.05 -4.06
CA VAL A 74 4.14 4.82 -2.87
C VAL A 74 4.45 3.99 -1.65
N LYS A 75 5.23 4.52 -0.74
CA LYS A 75 5.54 3.89 0.54
C LYS A 75 4.97 4.72 1.68
N LEU A 76 4.45 4.06 2.70
CA LEU A 76 3.94 4.67 3.92
C LEU A 76 4.63 4.04 5.12
N GLY A 77 5.13 4.87 6.02
CA GLY A 77 5.77 4.46 7.26
C GLY A 77 4.78 4.03 8.34
N GLU A 78 5.27 3.77 9.55
CA GLU A 78 4.44 3.43 10.70
C GLU A 78 3.56 4.60 11.15
N ASN A 79 2.44 4.28 11.80
CA ASN A 79 1.45 5.25 12.29
C ASN A 79 1.06 6.28 11.22
N GLY A 80 1.16 5.88 9.96
CA GLY A 80 0.87 6.72 8.81
C GLY A 80 -0.60 6.68 8.42
N ARG A 81 -1.09 7.82 7.92
CA ARG A 81 -2.42 7.94 7.32
C ARG A 81 -2.32 8.63 5.97
N LEU A 82 -2.77 7.95 4.95
CA LEU A 82 -2.74 8.39 3.56
C LEU A 82 -4.11 8.27 2.93
N LYS A 83 -4.65 9.36 2.39
CA LYS A 83 -5.87 9.34 1.58
C LYS A 83 -5.52 9.45 0.10
N LEU A 84 -6.05 8.54 -0.70
CA LEU A 84 -6.01 8.57 -2.17
C LEU A 84 -7.15 9.47 -2.67
N SER A 85 -6.99 10.81 -2.57
CA SER A 85 -8.08 11.74 -2.87
C SER A 85 -8.51 11.68 -4.33
N GLU A 86 -7.55 11.51 -5.23
CA GLU A 86 -7.79 11.26 -6.65
C GLU A 86 -6.79 10.24 -7.15
N LEU A 87 -7.27 9.31 -7.96
CA LEU A 87 -6.42 8.30 -8.59
C LEU A 87 -7.07 7.89 -9.90
N VAL A 88 -6.71 8.58 -10.97
CA VAL A 88 -7.29 8.41 -12.30
C VAL A 88 -6.20 8.04 -13.31
N GLN A 89 -6.30 6.84 -13.86
CA GLN A 89 -5.46 6.39 -14.95
C GLN A 89 -6.23 6.47 -16.26
N ARG A 90 -5.64 7.10 -17.28
CA ARG A 90 -6.15 7.17 -18.65
C ARG A 90 -5.21 6.39 -19.58
N PRO A 91 -5.39 5.06 -19.71
CA PRO A 91 -4.43 4.21 -20.43
C PRO A 91 -4.22 4.62 -21.90
N GLN A 92 -5.29 5.03 -22.59
CA GLN A 92 -5.23 5.47 -24.00
C GLN A 92 -4.39 6.74 -24.20
N GLN A 93 -4.30 7.60 -23.18
CA GLN A 93 -3.50 8.83 -23.20
C GLN A 93 -2.12 8.64 -22.55
N ASN A 94 -1.86 7.46 -21.98
CA ASN A 94 -0.70 7.19 -21.14
C ASN A 94 -0.51 8.28 -20.05
N PHE A 95 -1.62 8.63 -19.37
CA PHE A 95 -1.68 9.71 -18.41
C PHE A 95 -2.19 9.22 -17.06
N LEU A 96 -1.50 9.61 -16.00
CA LEU A 96 -1.90 9.37 -14.61
C LEU A 96 -2.10 10.70 -13.89
N THR A 97 -3.27 10.87 -13.26
CA THR A 97 -3.51 11.90 -12.25
C THR A 97 -3.60 11.22 -10.88
N ALA A 98 -2.82 11.69 -9.91
CA ALA A 98 -2.90 11.21 -8.54
C ALA A 98 -2.78 12.37 -7.55
N THR A 99 -3.75 12.48 -6.65
CA THR A 99 -3.72 13.39 -5.51
C THR A 99 -3.67 12.54 -4.24
N LEU A 100 -2.52 12.57 -3.58
CA LEU A 100 -2.20 11.80 -2.38
C LEU A 100 -2.16 12.74 -1.18
N ARG A 101 -3.03 12.55 -0.20
CA ARG A 101 -3.04 13.38 1.00
C ARG A 101 -2.40 12.63 2.17
N VAL A 102 -1.23 13.08 2.59
CA VAL A 102 -0.51 12.57 3.76
C VAL A 102 -1.03 13.28 5.00
N LEU A 103 -1.83 12.60 5.79
CA LEU A 103 -2.42 13.15 7.00
C LEU A 103 -1.47 13.01 8.19
N GLU A 104 -0.79 11.87 8.29
CA GLU A 104 0.13 11.51 9.38
C GLU A 104 1.27 10.62 8.87
N GLY A 105 2.41 10.66 9.56
CA GLY A 105 3.53 9.75 9.33
C GLY A 105 4.41 10.12 8.14
N ALA A 106 5.34 9.20 7.83
CA ALA A 106 6.30 9.32 6.73
C ALA A 106 5.77 8.70 5.44
N PHE A 107 6.08 9.34 4.34
CA PHE A 107 5.67 8.97 2.99
C PHE A 107 6.86 9.06 2.04
N ARG A 108 6.92 8.17 1.03
CA ARG A 108 7.87 8.28 -0.07
C ARG A 108 7.18 7.96 -1.39
N PHE A 109 7.44 8.76 -2.39
CA PHE A 109 7.00 8.54 -3.76
C PHE A 109 8.21 8.32 -4.65
N THR A 110 8.21 7.22 -5.42
CA THR A 110 9.30 6.89 -6.34
C THR A 110 8.73 6.51 -7.70
N THR A 111 9.23 7.12 -8.75
CA THR A 111 8.86 6.80 -10.12
C THR A 111 9.66 5.61 -10.64
N ALA A 112 9.01 4.66 -11.31
CA ALA A 112 9.71 3.54 -11.95
C ALA A 112 10.69 4.03 -13.04
N ALA A 113 11.92 3.51 -13.03
CA ALA A 113 12.98 3.92 -13.94
C ALA A 113 12.61 3.77 -15.43
N VAL A 114 11.87 2.72 -15.77
CA VAL A 114 11.43 2.43 -17.16
C VAL A 114 10.35 3.40 -17.65
N GLN A 115 9.60 4.00 -16.73
CA GLN A 115 8.47 4.89 -17.04
C GLN A 115 8.88 6.38 -17.11
N ARG A 116 10.14 6.71 -16.83
CA ARG A 116 10.62 8.10 -16.72
C ARG A 116 10.40 8.95 -17.98
N SER A 117 10.33 8.33 -19.16
CA SER A 117 10.30 9.04 -20.44
C SER A 117 8.96 9.04 -21.20
N ARG A 118 7.98 8.20 -20.82
CA ARG A 118 6.80 7.95 -21.67
C ARG A 118 5.44 8.27 -21.06
N ALA A 119 5.27 8.17 -19.74
CA ALA A 119 3.99 8.46 -19.10
C ALA A 119 3.89 9.93 -18.69
N LYS A 120 2.85 10.60 -19.16
CA LYS A 120 2.49 11.94 -18.64
C LYS A 120 1.86 11.77 -17.25
N ARG A 121 2.30 12.56 -16.30
CA ARG A 121 1.87 12.47 -14.90
C ARG A 121 1.52 13.83 -14.34
N ASP A 122 0.49 13.84 -13.53
CA ASP A 122 0.14 14.94 -12.65
C ASP A 122 -0.02 14.38 -11.25
N ILE A 123 1.08 14.44 -10.48
CA ILE A 123 1.16 13.89 -9.13
C ILE A 123 1.22 15.03 -8.14
N THR A 124 0.21 15.11 -7.31
CA THR A 124 0.12 16.08 -6.22
C THR A 124 0.13 15.35 -4.89
N VAL A 125 1.06 15.73 -4.02
CA VAL A 125 1.10 15.27 -2.62
C VAL A 125 0.71 16.44 -1.73
N GLN A 126 -0.34 16.26 -0.95
CA GLN A 126 -0.87 17.26 -0.02
C GLN A 126 -0.54 16.86 1.41
N PHE A 127 0.10 17.75 2.14
CA PHE A 127 0.21 17.73 3.58
C PHE A 127 -0.77 18.76 4.17
N PRO A 128 -0.96 18.83 5.50
CA PRO A 128 -1.90 19.78 6.09
C PRO A 128 -1.67 21.25 5.71
N THR A 129 -0.42 21.69 5.55
CA THR A 129 -0.13 23.11 5.25
C THR A 129 0.56 23.34 3.90
N ILE A 130 1.22 22.32 3.32
CA ILE A 130 1.89 22.43 2.03
C ILE A 130 1.29 21.48 1.00
N THR A 131 1.39 21.87 -0.26
CA THR A 131 1.08 21.03 -1.42
C THR A 131 2.29 20.93 -2.32
N ALA A 132 2.71 19.72 -2.65
CA ALA A 132 3.86 19.40 -3.47
C ALA A 132 3.41 18.84 -4.82
N GLY A 133 3.62 19.59 -5.91
CA GLY A 133 3.49 19.09 -7.28
C GLY A 133 4.79 18.36 -7.67
N ILE A 134 4.73 17.05 -7.82
CA ILE A 134 5.91 16.23 -8.08
C ILE A 134 6.13 16.08 -9.57
N ARG A 135 7.24 16.62 -10.07
CA ARG A 135 7.75 16.44 -11.44
C ARG A 135 9.08 15.71 -11.43
N GLY A 136 9.14 14.62 -10.70
CA GLY A 136 10.42 13.97 -10.45
C GLY A 136 10.29 12.52 -10.10
N ASN A 137 11.40 11.97 -9.66
CA ASN A 137 11.58 10.55 -9.60
C ASN A 137 11.55 10.01 -8.16
N ASP A 138 11.96 10.81 -7.17
CA ASP A 138 12.03 10.34 -5.78
C ASP A 138 11.88 11.51 -4.80
N SER A 139 10.88 11.42 -3.93
CA SER A 139 10.62 12.40 -2.89
C SER A 139 10.12 11.69 -1.62
N TRP A 140 10.67 12.09 -0.49
CA TRP A 140 10.21 11.64 0.82
C TRP A 140 9.61 12.82 1.59
N GLY A 141 8.64 12.57 2.44
CA GLY A 141 8.08 13.62 3.30
C GLY A 141 7.43 13.07 4.54
N LYS A 142 7.26 13.92 5.54
CA LYS A 142 6.67 13.57 6.83
C LYS A 142 5.92 14.73 7.44
N ASN A 143 4.74 14.45 7.97
CA ASN A 143 4.03 15.35 8.87
C ASN A 143 4.44 15.04 10.32
N LEU A 144 5.10 15.97 10.97
CA LEU A 144 5.59 15.87 12.35
C LEU A 144 4.62 16.48 13.37
N GLY A 145 3.48 16.99 12.90
CA GLY A 145 2.49 17.63 13.75
C GLY A 145 2.70 19.14 13.93
N ASP A 146 3.86 19.59 14.27
CA ASP A 146 4.24 21.02 14.39
C ASP A 146 4.82 21.59 13.09
N LYS A 147 5.35 20.75 12.25
CA LYS A 147 5.93 21.08 10.94
C LYS A 147 5.82 19.92 9.95
N GLU A 148 6.01 20.24 8.69
CA GLU A 148 6.13 19.28 7.60
C GLU A 148 7.55 19.32 7.05
N VAL A 149 8.07 18.14 6.70
CA VAL A 149 9.37 17.98 6.04
C VAL A 149 9.15 17.34 4.69
N LEU A 150 9.75 17.91 3.65
CA LEU A 150 9.73 17.36 2.30
C LEU A 150 11.15 17.31 1.75
N VAL A 151 11.63 16.15 1.37
CA VAL A 151 12.96 15.90 0.81
C VAL A 151 12.85 15.68 -0.68
N LEU A 152 13.61 16.40 -1.46
CA LEU A 152 13.85 16.14 -2.88
C LEU A 152 15.08 15.24 -3.00
N ILE A 153 14.86 13.95 -3.31
CA ILE A 153 15.95 12.99 -3.52
C ILE A 153 16.42 13.06 -4.98
N GLU A 154 15.45 13.05 -5.93
CA GLU A 154 15.73 13.17 -7.36
C GLU A 154 14.55 13.85 -8.08
N GLY A 155 14.83 14.71 -9.05
CA GLY A 155 13.83 15.36 -9.91
C GLY A 155 13.56 16.81 -9.55
N ARG A 156 12.29 17.23 -9.56
CA ARG A 156 11.83 18.59 -9.20
C ARG A 156 10.51 18.52 -8.46
N VAL A 157 10.33 19.43 -7.53
CA VAL A 157 9.07 19.60 -6.79
C VAL A 157 8.73 21.07 -6.71
N THR A 158 7.49 21.39 -7.06
CA THR A 158 6.95 22.74 -6.81
C THR A 158 6.09 22.68 -5.54
N VAL A 159 6.49 23.42 -4.52
CA VAL A 159 5.76 23.49 -3.25
C VAL A 159 4.95 24.77 -3.21
N THR A 160 3.68 24.65 -2.83
CA THR A 160 2.79 25.77 -2.56
C THR A 160 2.31 25.71 -1.12
N ARG A 161 2.21 26.89 -0.48
CA ARG A 161 1.67 27.08 0.85
C ARG A 161 0.82 28.33 0.86
N ALA A 162 -0.28 28.33 1.62
CA ALA A 162 -1.15 29.49 1.71
C ALA A 162 -0.38 30.72 2.27
N GLY A 163 -0.43 31.85 1.55
CA GLY A 163 0.25 33.07 1.92
C GLY A 163 1.71 33.21 1.45
N ASP A 164 2.32 32.12 0.95
CA ASP A 164 3.70 32.15 0.44
C ASP A 164 3.74 32.13 -1.10
N ALA A 165 4.81 32.66 -1.68
CA ALA A 165 5.09 32.45 -3.11
C ALA A 165 5.42 30.98 -3.37
N PRO A 166 5.03 30.42 -4.55
CA PRO A 166 5.43 29.05 -4.90
C PRO A 166 6.95 28.89 -4.89
N LEU A 167 7.43 27.83 -4.24
CA LEU A 167 8.82 27.47 -4.14
C LEU A 167 9.15 26.29 -5.06
N GLU A 168 10.13 26.45 -5.94
CA GLU A 168 10.64 25.36 -6.77
C GLU A 168 11.89 24.74 -6.15
N MET A 169 11.80 23.47 -5.73
CA MET A 169 12.94 22.66 -5.33
C MET A 169 13.46 21.90 -6.55
N LYS A 170 14.70 22.18 -6.96
CA LYS A 170 15.36 21.58 -8.15
C LYS A 170 16.72 20.97 -7.85
N ASP A 171 17.28 21.29 -6.71
CA ASP A 171 18.59 20.78 -6.28
C ASP A 171 18.38 19.48 -5.50
N PRO A 172 18.82 18.33 -6.02
CA PRO A 172 18.71 17.05 -5.33
C PRO A 172 19.40 17.08 -3.96
N LEU A 173 18.94 16.20 -3.06
CA LEU A 173 19.45 16.09 -1.69
C LEU A 173 19.29 17.39 -0.88
N THR A 174 18.20 18.10 -1.14
CA THR A 174 17.72 19.20 -0.31
C THR A 174 16.40 18.84 0.35
N TYR A 175 16.10 19.46 1.49
CA TYR A 175 14.82 19.30 2.15
C TYR A 175 14.23 20.65 2.53
N LEU A 176 12.92 20.73 2.39
CA LEU A 176 12.09 21.81 2.89
C LEU A 176 11.65 21.47 4.30
N GLN A 177 11.80 22.40 5.22
CA GLN A 177 11.17 22.39 6.53
C GLN A 177 10.12 23.50 6.56
N ALA A 178 8.85 23.13 6.67
CA ALA A 178 7.72 24.04 6.70
C ALA A 178 7.02 23.99 8.08
N PRO A 179 7.37 24.88 9.02
CA PRO A 179 6.68 24.95 10.30
C PRO A 179 5.24 25.46 10.10
N LYS A 180 4.31 25.07 10.97
CA LYS A 180 2.92 25.57 10.90
C LYS A 180 2.83 27.08 11.04
N ALA A 181 3.75 27.70 11.77
CA ALA A 181 3.88 29.14 11.88
C ALA A 181 5.33 29.56 11.61
N GLY A 182 5.52 30.62 10.82
CA GLY A 182 6.83 31.12 10.42
C GLY A 182 7.23 30.72 9.00
N ALA A 183 8.40 31.17 8.57
CA ALA A 183 8.90 30.94 7.21
C ALA A 183 9.36 29.50 7.01
N ALA A 184 9.16 28.99 5.79
CA ALA A 184 9.75 27.73 5.37
C ALA A 184 11.23 27.91 5.01
N THR A 185 12.07 26.92 5.29
CA THR A 185 13.50 26.91 4.96
C THR A 185 13.84 25.71 4.07
N VAL A 186 14.83 25.90 3.19
CA VAL A 186 15.40 24.82 2.38
C VAL A 186 16.85 24.66 2.71
N GLU A 187 17.25 23.44 3.01
CA GLU A 187 18.61 23.11 3.45
C GLU A 187 19.11 21.85 2.74
N ALA A 188 20.43 21.65 2.68
CA ALA A 188 21.02 20.41 2.21
C ALA A 188 20.79 19.29 3.23
N VAL A 189 20.46 18.09 2.77
CA VAL A 189 20.28 16.93 3.63
C VAL A 189 21.61 16.21 3.85
N LEU A 190 21.92 15.87 5.09
CA LEU A 190 23.05 15.00 5.43
C LEU A 190 22.73 13.55 5.06
N MET A 191 23.69 12.81 4.52
CA MET A 191 23.48 11.42 4.07
C MET A 191 23.00 10.50 5.20
N GLU A 192 23.47 10.68 6.43
CA GLU A 192 22.99 9.92 7.60
C GLU A 192 21.51 10.20 7.89
N GLN A 193 21.11 11.45 7.80
CA GLN A 193 19.71 11.87 7.95
C GLN A 193 18.83 11.28 6.86
N LEU A 194 19.30 11.32 5.60
CA LEU A 194 18.55 10.74 4.47
C LEU A 194 18.35 9.23 4.63
N LYS A 195 19.40 8.51 5.06
CA LYS A 195 19.30 7.06 5.34
C LYS A 195 18.28 6.78 6.45
N ALA A 196 18.31 7.54 7.55
CA ALA A 196 17.37 7.40 8.64
C ALA A 196 15.93 7.65 8.18
N TRP A 197 15.67 8.71 7.44
CA TRP A 197 14.35 9.01 6.90
C TRP A 197 13.87 7.97 5.88
N ALA A 198 14.74 7.52 4.97
CA ALA A 198 14.39 6.49 4.01
C ALA A 198 13.97 5.18 4.71
N ALA A 199 14.66 4.79 5.79
CA ALA A 199 14.35 3.60 6.56
C ALA A 199 12.95 3.63 7.20
N GLU A 200 12.40 4.82 7.48
CA GLU A 200 11.05 4.95 8.05
C GLU A 200 9.96 4.41 7.13
N THR A 201 10.19 4.37 5.83
CA THR A 201 9.22 3.91 4.82
C THR A 201 9.58 2.58 4.17
N GLU A 202 10.78 2.03 4.45
CA GLU A 202 11.21 0.75 3.89
C GLU A 202 10.66 -0.43 4.71
N ILE A 203 10.19 -1.47 4.03
CA ILE A 203 9.82 -2.73 4.67
C ILE A 203 11.10 -3.47 5.05
N ALA A 204 11.32 -3.63 6.35
CA ALA A 204 12.48 -4.32 6.89
C ALA A 204 12.32 -5.86 6.79
N ALA A 205 13.42 -6.55 6.53
CA ALA A 205 13.46 -8.02 6.55
C ALA A 205 13.31 -8.55 7.99
N GLY A 206 12.67 -9.72 8.14
CA GLY A 206 12.48 -10.37 9.43
C GLY A 206 11.42 -9.71 10.32
N GLN A 207 10.55 -8.86 9.75
CA GLN A 207 9.50 -8.15 10.48
C GLN A 207 8.08 -8.66 10.17
N GLY A 208 7.96 -9.82 9.54
CA GLY A 208 6.68 -10.43 9.23
C GLY A 208 5.94 -9.75 8.09
N ALA A 209 6.67 -9.34 7.07
CA ALA A 209 6.11 -8.65 5.92
C ALA A 209 5.51 -9.60 4.89
N LEU A 210 4.38 -9.20 4.31
CA LEU A 210 3.77 -9.85 3.16
C LEU A 210 4.26 -9.21 1.87
N ARG A 211 4.42 -10.01 0.80
CA ARG A 211 4.82 -9.56 -0.55
C ARG A 211 3.97 -10.23 -1.62
N LYS A 212 3.78 -9.57 -2.74
CA LYS A 212 2.95 -10.07 -3.85
C LYS A 212 3.37 -11.44 -4.39
N SER A 213 4.65 -11.76 -4.38
CA SER A 213 5.19 -13.05 -4.81
C SER A 213 5.28 -14.08 -3.69
N GLY A 214 4.83 -13.73 -2.47
CA GLY A 214 4.97 -14.59 -1.29
C GLY A 214 4.10 -15.85 -1.39
N ARG A 215 4.72 -17.01 -1.20
CA ARG A 215 4.07 -18.33 -1.24
C ARG A 215 3.90 -18.98 0.13
N TRP A 216 4.53 -18.44 1.17
CA TRP A 216 4.42 -18.97 2.51
C TRP A 216 3.14 -18.49 3.20
N LYS A 217 2.64 -19.34 4.07
CA LYS A 217 1.45 -19.14 4.90
C LYS A 217 1.81 -19.31 6.35
N LEU A 218 1.12 -18.58 7.21
CA LEU A 218 1.15 -18.72 8.66
C LEU A 218 -0.21 -19.23 9.12
N TYR A 219 -0.28 -20.48 9.58
CA TYR A 219 -1.43 -21.00 10.30
C TYR A 219 -1.32 -20.57 11.76
N LEU A 220 -2.41 -20.06 12.33
CA LEU A 220 -2.41 -19.48 13.67
C LEU A 220 -3.13 -20.37 14.69
N ALA A 221 -4.21 -21.01 14.24
CA ALA A 221 -4.99 -21.95 15.06
C ALA A 221 -5.85 -22.84 14.18
N SER A 222 -6.32 -23.97 14.75
CA SER A 222 -7.27 -24.89 14.14
C SER A 222 -8.39 -25.19 15.15
N TYR A 223 -9.65 -25.14 14.73
CA TYR A 223 -10.82 -25.33 15.57
C TYR A 223 -11.75 -26.35 14.94
N ASP A 224 -12.45 -27.13 15.79
CA ASP A 224 -13.50 -28.06 15.33
C ASP A 224 -14.83 -27.31 15.13
N ARG A 225 -15.03 -26.16 15.79
CA ARG A 225 -16.22 -25.31 15.65
C ARG A 225 -15.93 -24.04 14.85
N GLN A 226 -16.77 -23.80 13.84
CA GLN A 226 -16.68 -22.60 13.01
C GLN A 226 -16.78 -21.29 13.83
N THR A 227 -17.58 -21.27 14.88
CA THR A 227 -17.79 -20.08 15.73
C THR A 227 -16.51 -19.64 16.41
N GLU A 228 -15.66 -20.57 16.85
CA GLU A 228 -14.36 -20.26 17.46
C GLU A 228 -13.37 -19.70 16.44
N ALA A 229 -13.33 -20.30 15.24
CA ALA A 229 -12.52 -19.78 14.15
C ALA A 229 -12.96 -18.37 13.70
N LEU A 230 -14.28 -18.09 13.66
CA LEU A 230 -14.81 -16.77 13.36
C LEU A 230 -14.43 -15.74 14.42
N ALA A 231 -14.46 -16.08 15.71
CA ALA A 231 -14.05 -15.17 16.79
C ALA A 231 -12.58 -14.72 16.64
N LEU A 232 -11.66 -15.65 16.35
CA LEU A 232 -10.26 -15.31 16.08
C LEU A 232 -10.10 -14.51 14.79
N TYR A 233 -10.77 -14.91 13.73
CA TYR A 233 -10.78 -14.22 12.44
C TYR A 233 -11.21 -12.77 12.57
N ASP A 234 -12.31 -12.51 13.26
CA ASP A 234 -12.86 -11.16 13.45
C ASP A 234 -11.92 -10.28 14.30
N SER A 235 -11.31 -10.86 15.35
CA SER A 235 -10.31 -10.17 16.16
C SER A 235 -9.11 -9.75 15.30
N LEU A 236 -8.48 -10.70 14.61
CA LEU A 236 -7.31 -10.44 13.77
C LEU A 236 -7.61 -9.38 12.70
N ARG A 237 -8.78 -9.46 12.05
CA ARG A 237 -9.13 -8.48 11.02
C ARG A 237 -9.39 -7.08 11.57
N ARG A 238 -10.00 -6.98 12.75
CA ARG A 238 -10.16 -5.70 13.47
C ARG A 238 -8.80 -5.09 13.78
N ASP A 239 -7.84 -5.94 14.17
CA ASP A 239 -6.48 -5.54 14.53
C ASP A 239 -5.55 -5.36 13.32
N GLY A 240 -6.07 -5.40 12.09
CA GLY A 240 -5.34 -5.06 10.86
C GLY A 240 -4.57 -6.22 10.22
N TYR A 241 -4.89 -7.45 10.60
CA TYR A 241 -4.28 -8.66 10.04
C TYR A 241 -5.24 -9.31 9.03
N PRO A 242 -4.84 -9.55 7.76
CA PRO A 242 -5.72 -10.07 6.70
C PRO A 242 -5.92 -11.59 6.83
N ALA A 243 -6.42 -12.02 7.99
CA ALA A 243 -6.71 -13.42 8.28
C ALA A 243 -7.78 -13.98 7.34
N ARG A 244 -7.69 -15.29 7.08
CA ARG A 244 -8.68 -16.09 6.34
C ARG A 244 -8.95 -17.39 7.08
N ILE A 245 -10.19 -17.89 7.00
CA ILE A 245 -10.56 -19.21 7.46
C ILE A 245 -10.52 -20.17 6.28
N LEU A 246 -9.87 -21.32 6.47
CA LEU A 246 -9.86 -22.42 5.52
C LEU A 246 -10.56 -23.63 6.17
N PRO A 247 -11.77 -23.97 5.70
CA PRO A 247 -12.39 -25.26 6.06
C PRO A 247 -11.58 -26.41 5.47
N GLN A 248 -11.31 -27.44 6.26
CA GLN A 248 -10.60 -28.63 5.85
C GLN A 248 -11.30 -29.88 6.39
N ALA A 249 -11.57 -30.86 5.53
CA ALA A 249 -12.06 -32.16 5.96
C ALA A 249 -10.96 -32.88 6.75
N GLY A 250 -11.30 -33.44 7.90
CA GLY A 250 -10.45 -34.29 8.73
C GLY A 250 -11.13 -35.64 8.96
N GLU A 251 -10.42 -36.59 9.59
CA GLU A 251 -10.93 -37.92 9.90
C GLU A 251 -12.16 -37.86 10.85
N ASP A 252 -12.14 -36.91 11.80
CA ASP A 252 -13.18 -36.74 12.82
C ASP A 252 -14.19 -35.63 12.48
N GLY A 253 -14.24 -35.16 11.22
CA GLY A 253 -15.14 -34.08 10.80
C GLY A 253 -14.45 -32.89 10.17
N GLN A 254 -15.15 -31.77 10.11
CA GLN A 254 -14.63 -30.55 9.50
C GLN A 254 -13.84 -29.70 10.50
N ARG A 255 -12.62 -29.30 10.13
CA ARG A 255 -11.77 -28.34 10.89
C ARG A 255 -11.70 -26.98 10.20
N TYR A 256 -11.55 -25.94 11.00
CA TYR A 256 -11.50 -24.55 10.54
C TYR A 256 -10.12 -23.96 10.91
N ARG A 257 -9.25 -23.85 9.91
CA ARG A 257 -7.91 -23.27 10.09
C ARG A 257 -7.91 -21.78 9.84
N VAL A 258 -7.41 -21.00 10.80
CA VAL A 258 -7.21 -19.56 10.63
C VAL A 258 -5.76 -19.31 10.20
N ARG A 259 -5.60 -18.57 9.10
CA ARG A 259 -4.28 -18.33 8.50
C ARG A 259 -4.12 -16.93 7.92
N ILE A 260 -2.86 -16.50 7.77
CA ILE A 260 -2.41 -15.35 6.96
C ILE A 260 -1.50 -15.91 5.87
N ALA A 261 -1.54 -15.34 4.66
CA ALA A 261 -0.75 -15.80 3.52
C ALA A 261 -0.10 -14.61 2.79
N GLY A 262 0.97 -14.91 2.02
CA GLY A 262 1.69 -13.92 1.23
C GLY A 262 3.07 -13.58 1.77
N PHE A 263 3.66 -14.45 2.62
CA PHE A 263 5.04 -14.25 3.07
C PHE A 263 6.04 -14.69 1.98
N PRO A 264 7.11 -13.91 1.74
CA PRO A 264 8.12 -14.25 0.74
C PRO A 264 8.92 -15.52 1.13
N ASP A 265 9.14 -15.72 2.41
CA ASP A 265 9.91 -16.81 2.99
C ASP A 265 9.36 -17.25 4.35
N GLU A 266 9.94 -18.33 4.90
CA GLU A 266 9.56 -18.91 6.19
C GLU A 266 9.86 -17.97 7.35
N GLN A 267 10.99 -17.27 7.31
CA GLN A 267 11.43 -16.38 8.40
C GLN A 267 10.45 -15.25 8.63
N GLU A 268 9.90 -14.66 7.55
CA GLU A 268 8.86 -13.64 7.66
C GLU A 268 7.56 -14.19 8.27
N ALA A 269 7.18 -15.43 7.92
CA ALA A 269 6.01 -16.07 8.52
C ALA A 269 6.23 -16.33 10.02
N ILE A 270 7.40 -16.87 10.40
CA ILE A 270 7.76 -17.10 11.79
C ILE A 270 7.81 -15.80 12.59
N ALA A 271 8.39 -14.73 12.05
CA ALA A 271 8.50 -13.44 12.71
C ALA A 271 7.12 -12.86 13.07
N LEU A 272 6.15 -12.91 12.14
CA LEU A 272 4.78 -12.51 12.45
C LEU A 272 4.14 -13.45 13.47
N GLY A 273 4.36 -14.74 13.33
CA GLY A 273 3.83 -15.77 14.27
C GLY A 273 4.27 -15.52 15.70
N ALA A 274 5.54 -15.26 15.92
CA ALA A 274 6.11 -14.94 17.24
C ALA A 274 5.44 -13.71 17.85
N ARG A 275 5.34 -12.62 17.09
CA ARG A 275 4.69 -11.39 17.55
C ARG A 275 3.20 -11.57 17.87
N LEU A 276 2.46 -12.35 17.08
CA LEU A 276 1.06 -12.64 17.35
C LEU A 276 0.88 -13.54 18.57
N LYS A 277 1.81 -14.48 18.80
CA LYS A 277 1.81 -15.35 19.98
C LYS A 277 2.08 -14.58 21.28
N GLU A 278 2.96 -13.59 21.24
CA GLU A 278 3.17 -12.66 22.37
C GLU A 278 1.87 -11.91 22.75
N MET A 279 1.11 -11.49 21.76
CA MET A 279 -0.18 -10.79 21.97
C MET A 279 -1.28 -11.75 22.40
N ASN A 280 -1.25 -13.00 21.93
CA ASN A 280 -2.23 -14.03 22.25
C ASN A 280 -1.51 -15.40 22.42
N PRO A 281 -1.14 -15.78 23.67
CA PRO A 281 -0.40 -17.03 23.97
C PRO A 281 -1.12 -18.33 23.56
N ARG A 282 -2.43 -18.28 23.29
CA ARG A 282 -3.21 -19.45 22.85
C ARG A 282 -2.99 -19.79 21.38
N LEU A 283 -2.31 -18.93 20.62
CA LEU A 283 -1.99 -19.22 19.23
C LEU A 283 -0.85 -20.24 19.13
N GLU A 284 -0.95 -21.11 18.14
CA GLU A 284 0.08 -22.10 17.77
C GLU A 284 0.56 -21.82 16.34
N PRO A 285 1.36 -20.76 16.14
CA PRO A 285 1.76 -20.34 14.81
C PRO A 285 2.66 -21.40 14.15
N MET A 286 2.30 -21.78 12.92
CA MET A 286 3.06 -22.71 12.10
C MET A 286 3.20 -22.18 10.68
N ALA A 287 4.45 -21.98 10.23
CA ALA A 287 4.76 -21.63 8.85
C ALA A 287 4.65 -22.84 7.92
N SER A 288 4.15 -22.63 6.71
CA SER A 288 4.03 -23.68 5.70
C SER A 288 4.16 -23.08 4.29
N LEU A 289 4.86 -23.76 3.41
CA LEU A 289 4.89 -23.44 1.99
C LEU A 289 3.53 -23.78 1.34
N GLN A 290 3.20 -23.04 0.28
CA GLN A 290 1.94 -23.24 -0.46
C GLN A 290 2.01 -24.48 -1.33
#